data_ddb48c7b62a700492fda56ee3d2c2f5a
#
_entry.id   ddb48c7b62a700492fda56ee3d2c2f5a
#
_cell.length_a   1.000
_cell.length_b   1.000
_cell.length_c   1.000
_cell.angle_alpha   90.00
_cell.angle_beta   90.00
_cell.angle_gamma   90.00
#
_symmetry.space_group_name_H-M   'P 1'
#
loop_
_entity.id
_entity.type
_entity.pdbx_description
1 polymer ?
#
loop_
_entity_poly.entity_id
_entity_poly.type
_entity_poly.pdbx_seq_one_letter_code
_entity_poly.pdbx_strand_id
1 'polypeptide(L)'
;MYKDIKIRYSRDFAHYKNVVLVPGDSNAYRIVFETPWALNGCKFKVSCQRSDGETVTDFGEVSGKTATYVIASSMYALPGEAVFRLTLTQDDGTVFTVCEVYAEVALGAGGSGESLTPVIDGILTSVSGINDKLIALETQVSDDHTTLTELMQKISQLLAEKTEIAIPEGVLSADYAVKVYEKGNEYSAEKVPADFWTHTSANTYYVDYKTGRSSNDGLSRQTPLKYPSDASSKASDGDTIVLLGSNHYPRNRMPFSSGKSLKVVADDGATAVMCNADNSLDLKWALVDGYENLYQVTRSTTYAVYDFSAGSGNPHALTLANSMSACAETADTYFVDGNTVYVHTSDGRKPDYDIMACINACGADIATGQTVYCKGIDFMFGSSACRVKAVTGKQPTFLGESCTFSYSKTNGLSSMGAKFVYLKDCTAHNNFSDGLSYHAELGYTSEAIEVNCKGCKNGTSADDKDNGSTIHDGCKILRICGEYYQNKGPNVADTNTASVSCNIACSAHNSAADSDLRKIDYQIQDGTMYLYKCKAEASPISVYVQKSADGGAPTLYKHESTLPNTNSVTDGATVKTF
;
A
#
# COMPACT_ATOMS: atom_id res chain seq x y z
N MET A 1 21.48 -36.81 -15.12
CA MET A 1 20.01 -36.53 -15.00
C MET A 1 19.84 -35.45 -13.93
N TYR A 2 18.95 -34.44 -14.14
CA TYR A 2 18.76 -33.41 -13.13
C TYR A 2 17.67 -33.81 -12.14
N LYS A 3 17.84 -33.40 -10.89
CA LYS A 3 16.77 -33.41 -9.88
C LYS A 3 16.07 -32.04 -9.91
N ASP A 4 14.85 -31.97 -10.44
CA ASP A 4 14.13 -30.73 -10.62
C ASP A 4 13.41 -30.27 -9.35
N ILE A 5 13.71 -29.05 -8.92
CA ILE A 5 13.00 -28.32 -7.89
C ILE A 5 11.97 -27.44 -8.62
N LYS A 6 10.72 -27.92 -8.72
CA LYS A 6 9.66 -27.24 -9.46
C LYS A 6 8.97 -26.19 -8.62
N ILE A 7 8.96 -24.97 -9.11
CA ILE A 7 8.37 -23.81 -8.48
C ILE A 7 7.34 -23.21 -9.44
N ARG A 8 6.13 -22.96 -8.97
CA ARG A 8 5.09 -22.26 -9.75
C ARG A 8 4.90 -20.87 -9.21
N TYR A 9 4.73 -19.92 -10.11
CA TYR A 9 4.40 -18.55 -9.72
C TYR A 9 3.13 -18.52 -8.87
N SER A 10 3.20 -17.82 -7.73
CA SER A 10 2.06 -17.42 -6.92
C SER A 10 2.07 -15.90 -6.80
N ARG A 11 0.89 -15.26 -6.71
CA ARG A 11 0.78 -13.82 -6.42
C ARG A 11 1.26 -13.48 -5.01
N ASP A 12 1.13 -14.43 -4.10
CA ASP A 12 1.65 -14.32 -2.75
C ASP A 12 3.12 -14.73 -2.79
N PHE A 13 4.01 -13.92 -2.20
CA PHE A 13 5.43 -14.23 -2.13
C PHE A 13 5.61 -15.61 -1.48
N ALA A 14 6.02 -16.60 -2.27
CA ALA A 14 6.04 -17.98 -1.82
C ALA A 14 7.40 -18.34 -1.22
N HIS A 15 7.36 -18.87 0.00
CA HIS A 15 8.49 -19.51 0.64
C HIS A 15 8.41 -21.01 0.43
N TYR A 16 9.33 -21.58 -0.34
CA TYR A 16 9.44 -23.03 -0.53
C TYR A 16 10.40 -23.60 0.51
N LYS A 17 9.91 -24.50 1.37
CA LYS A 17 10.68 -25.17 2.41
C LYS A 17 10.81 -26.67 2.12
N ASN A 18 11.72 -27.35 2.82
CA ASN A 18 11.98 -28.79 2.73
C ASN A 18 12.66 -29.25 1.43
N VAL A 19 13.50 -28.41 0.84
CA VAL A 19 14.42 -28.84 -0.22
C VAL A 19 15.69 -29.36 0.45
N VAL A 20 16.12 -30.56 0.10
CA VAL A 20 17.37 -31.15 0.61
C VAL A 20 18.36 -31.27 -0.55
N LEU A 21 19.52 -30.64 -0.40
CA LEU A 21 20.64 -30.73 -1.33
C LEU A 21 21.75 -31.58 -0.70
N VAL A 22 22.34 -32.48 -1.49
CA VAL A 22 23.42 -33.37 -0.99
C VAL A 22 24.69 -33.05 -1.78
N PRO A 23 25.75 -32.54 -1.14
CA PRO A 23 27.05 -32.34 -1.76
C PRO A 23 27.61 -33.66 -2.32
N GLY A 24 28.16 -33.62 -3.53
CA GLY A 24 28.70 -34.79 -4.20
C GLY A 24 27.66 -35.75 -4.80
N ASP A 25 26.40 -35.40 -4.80
CA ASP A 25 25.38 -36.16 -5.56
C ASP A 25 25.74 -36.21 -7.06
N SER A 26 25.63 -37.38 -7.64
CA SER A 26 25.89 -37.61 -9.07
C SER A 26 24.90 -36.90 -9.99
N ASN A 27 23.76 -36.46 -9.44
CA ASN A 27 22.75 -35.69 -10.15
C ASN A 27 22.82 -34.22 -9.76
N ALA A 28 22.97 -33.33 -10.73
CA ALA A 28 22.89 -31.92 -10.50
C ALA A 28 21.43 -31.50 -10.18
N TYR A 29 21.29 -30.54 -9.28
CA TYR A 29 19.98 -29.96 -8.96
C TYR A 29 19.64 -28.83 -9.92
N ARG A 30 18.38 -28.74 -10.32
CA ARG A 30 17.90 -27.70 -11.22
C ARG A 30 16.61 -27.07 -10.69
N ILE A 31 16.61 -25.76 -10.56
CA ILE A 31 15.40 -24.97 -10.29
C ILE A 31 14.64 -24.80 -11.60
N VAL A 32 13.34 -25.11 -11.59
CA VAL A 32 12.42 -24.93 -12.71
C VAL A 32 11.28 -24.05 -12.22
N PHE A 33 11.27 -22.79 -12.67
CA PHE A 33 10.27 -21.80 -12.31
C PHE A 33 9.27 -21.61 -13.46
N GLU A 34 8.00 -21.88 -13.20
CA GLU A 34 6.90 -21.81 -14.17
C GLU A 34 5.99 -20.61 -13.91
N THR A 35 5.67 -19.85 -14.95
CA THR A 35 4.75 -18.69 -14.90
C THR A 35 3.53 -18.90 -15.78
N PRO A 36 2.39 -18.27 -15.48
CA PRO A 36 1.21 -18.30 -16.35
C PRO A 36 1.37 -17.46 -17.62
N TRP A 37 2.35 -16.56 -17.69
CA TRP A 37 2.64 -15.69 -18.83
C TRP A 37 4.00 -15.99 -19.46
N ALA A 38 4.23 -15.47 -20.66
CA ALA A 38 5.52 -15.60 -21.35
C ALA A 38 6.57 -14.70 -20.71
N LEU A 39 7.79 -15.21 -20.57
CA LEU A 39 8.95 -14.54 -19.97
C LEU A 39 9.89 -13.93 -21.03
N ASN A 40 9.41 -13.67 -22.24
CA ASN A 40 10.22 -13.14 -23.34
C ASN A 40 10.87 -11.80 -22.92
N GLY A 41 12.17 -11.66 -23.10
CA GLY A 41 12.93 -10.47 -22.70
C GLY A 41 13.24 -10.39 -21.20
N CYS A 42 12.89 -11.40 -20.40
CA CYS A 42 13.27 -11.43 -18.99
C CYS A 42 14.64 -12.10 -18.78
N LYS A 43 15.40 -11.57 -17.80
CA LYS A 43 16.61 -12.22 -17.26
C LYS A 43 16.25 -12.88 -15.94
N PHE A 44 16.66 -14.14 -15.77
CA PHE A 44 16.44 -14.92 -14.55
C PHE A 44 17.72 -14.96 -13.73
N LYS A 45 17.72 -14.28 -12.58
CA LYS A 45 18.82 -14.21 -11.63
C LYS A 45 18.54 -15.07 -10.42
N VAL A 46 19.51 -15.86 -10.00
CA VAL A 46 19.46 -16.69 -8.78
C VAL A 46 20.58 -16.25 -7.86
N SER A 47 20.25 -15.82 -6.65
CA SER A 47 21.22 -15.49 -5.61
C SER A 47 21.04 -16.48 -4.47
N CYS A 48 22.09 -17.16 -4.06
CA CYS A 48 22.09 -18.10 -2.95
C CYS A 48 22.91 -17.54 -1.78
N GLN A 49 22.27 -17.36 -0.63
CA GLN A 49 22.96 -17.11 0.63
C GLN A 49 23.24 -18.47 1.28
N ARG A 50 24.52 -18.79 1.46
CA ARG A 50 24.99 -20.04 2.07
C ARG A 50 25.01 -19.95 3.61
N SER A 51 25.21 -21.10 4.25
CA SER A 51 25.30 -21.22 5.71
C SER A 51 26.47 -20.42 6.34
N ASP A 52 27.50 -20.08 5.56
CA ASP A 52 28.62 -19.22 5.99
C ASP A 52 28.34 -17.72 5.84
N GLY A 53 27.14 -17.36 5.36
CA GLY A 53 26.72 -15.98 5.11
C GLY A 53 27.15 -15.41 3.77
N GLU A 54 27.99 -16.10 2.99
CA GLU A 54 28.35 -15.68 1.64
C GLU A 54 27.17 -15.76 0.69
N THR A 55 27.11 -14.82 -0.26
CA THR A 55 26.11 -14.81 -1.32
C THR A 55 26.75 -15.07 -2.67
N VAL A 56 26.35 -16.16 -3.31
CA VAL A 56 26.72 -16.50 -4.68
C VAL A 56 25.58 -16.16 -5.62
N THR A 57 25.87 -15.48 -6.71
CA THR A 57 24.86 -15.05 -7.68
C THR A 57 25.22 -15.56 -9.07
N ASP A 58 24.19 -16.03 -9.81
CA ASP A 58 24.33 -16.52 -11.17
C ASP A 58 23.01 -16.30 -11.94
N PHE A 59 23.02 -16.62 -13.24
CA PHE A 59 21.87 -16.44 -14.13
C PHE A 59 21.42 -17.75 -14.76
N GLY A 60 20.13 -17.94 -14.80
CA GLY A 60 19.50 -19.07 -15.48
C GLY A 60 19.01 -18.71 -16.88
N GLU A 61 18.48 -19.73 -17.55
CA GLU A 61 17.91 -19.62 -18.88
C GLU A 61 16.40 -19.39 -18.82
N VAL A 62 15.88 -18.63 -19.77
CA VAL A 62 14.45 -18.34 -19.91
C VAL A 62 13.95 -18.86 -21.26
N SER A 63 12.87 -19.64 -21.25
CA SER A 63 12.24 -20.17 -22.46
C SER A 63 10.72 -20.24 -22.31
N GLY A 64 9.99 -19.51 -23.14
CA GLY A 64 8.53 -19.46 -23.11
C GLY A 64 7.99 -18.99 -21.77
N LYS A 65 7.35 -19.87 -21.01
CA LYS A 65 6.78 -19.60 -19.69
C LYS A 65 7.62 -20.15 -18.53
N THR A 66 8.83 -20.59 -18.81
CA THR A 66 9.67 -21.29 -17.85
C THR A 66 11.04 -20.62 -17.76
N ALA A 67 11.53 -20.44 -16.54
CA ALA A 67 12.92 -20.08 -16.27
C ALA A 67 13.60 -21.25 -15.55
N THR A 68 14.83 -21.58 -15.96
CA THR A 68 15.57 -22.71 -15.42
C THR A 68 16.96 -22.29 -14.98
N TYR A 69 17.42 -22.89 -13.89
CA TYR A 69 18.78 -22.70 -13.40
C TYR A 69 19.35 -24.01 -12.84
N VAL A 70 20.50 -24.43 -13.33
CA VAL A 70 21.25 -25.57 -12.76
C VAL A 70 22.07 -25.06 -11.59
N ILE A 71 21.74 -25.53 -10.37
CA ILE A 71 22.39 -25.04 -9.15
C ILE A 71 23.88 -25.39 -9.18
N ALA A 72 24.71 -24.35 -9.17
CA ALA A 72 26.16 -24.50 -9.14
C ALA A 72 26.61 -25.21 -7.84
N SER A 73 27.57 -26.10 -7.92
CA SER A 73 28.09 -26.84 -6.76
C SER A 73 28.62 -25.94 -5.65
N SER A 74 29.13 -24.77 -6.00
CA SER A 74 29.56 -23.75 -5.04
C SER A 74 28.45 -23.20 -4.14
N MET A 75 27.19 -23.30 -4.57
CA MET A 75 26.03 -22.83 -3.81
C MET A 75 25.58 -23.81 -2.72
N TYR A 76 25.96 -25.11 -2.80
CA TYR A 76 25.63 -26.13 -1.82
C TYR A 76 26.85 -26.97 -1.39
N ALA A 77 28.02 -26.34 -1.41
CA ALA A 77 29.26 -26.98 -1.01
C ALA A 77 29.39 -27.18 0.51
N LEU A 78 28.71 -26.35 1.30
CA LEU A 78 28.77 -26.33 2.75
C LEU A 78 27.46 -26.84 3.35
N PRO A 79 27.52 -27.71 4.39
CA PRO A 79 26.32 -28.15 5.08
C PRO A 79 25.64 -27.00 5.85
N GLY A 80 24.33 -27.11 6.02
CA GLY A 80 23.50 -26.13 6.71
C GLY A 80 22.44 -25.51 5.83
N GLU A 81 21.86 -24.43 6.26
CA GLU A 81 20.80 -23.77 5.52
C GLU A 81 21.36 -22.96 4.34
N ALA A 82 20.72 -23.09 3.18
CA ALA A 82 20.97 -22.28 1.98
C ALA A 82 19.67 -21.66 1.52
N VAL A 83 19.68 -20.34 1.31
CA VAL A 83 18.49 -19.59 0.87
C VAL A 83 18.71 -19.09 -0.56
N PHE A 84 17.90 -19.60 -1.48
CA PHE A 84 17.92 -19.16 -2.88
C PHE A 84 16.84 -18.12 -3.11
N ARG A 85 17.25 -16.92 -3.51
CA ARG A 85 16.35 -15.84 -3.93
C ARG A 85 16.29 -15.80 -5.45
N LEU A 86 15.09 -15.95 -5.99
CA LEU A 86 14.82 -15.95 -7.43
C LEU A 86 14.30 -14.59 -7.85
N THR A 87 14.88 -14.01 -8.89
CA THR A 87 14.53 -12.67 -9.38
C THR A 87 14.41 -12.67 -10.90
N LEU A 88 13.33 -12.12 -11.42
CA LEU A 88 13.14 -11.83 -12.84
C LEU A 88 13.35 -10.33 -13.08
N THR A 89 14.09 -9.97 -14.12
CA THR A 89 14.28 -8.58 -14.55
C THR A 89 13.84 -8.45 -16.00
N GLN A 90 12.96 -7.51 -16.31
CA GLN A 90 12.55 -7.20 -17.67
C GLN A 90 13.57 -6.30 -18.38
N ASP A 91 13.46 -6.18 -19.70
CA ASP A 91 14.36 -5.34 -20.52
C ASP A 91 14.26 -3.83 -20.17
N ASP A 92 13.15 -3.38 -19.61
CA ASP A 92 12.95 -2.00 -19.11
C ASP A 92 13.60 -1.74 -17.73
N GLY A 93 14.26 -2.75 -17.15
CA GLY A 93 14.89 -2.68 -15.85
C GLY A 93 13.96 -2.98 -14.67
N THR A 94 12.68 -3.26 -14.89
CA THR A 94 11.75 -3.64 -13.82
C THR A 94 12.16 -4.97 -13.21
N VAL A 95 12.34 -4.99 -11.89
CA VAL A 95 12.81 -6.17 -11.14
C VAL A 95 11.68 -6.75 -10.32
N PHE A 96 11.46 -8.05 -10.46
CA PHE A 96 10.50 -8.82 -9.65
C PHE A 96 11.26 -9.86 -8.84
N THR A 97 11.23 -9.76 -7.51
CA THR A 97 11.61 -10.88 -6.64
C THR A 97 10.43 -11.83 -6.60
N VAL A 98 10.60 -13.04 -7.11
CA VAL A 98 9.49 -13.96 -7.35
C VAL A 98 9.26 -14.96 -6.23
N CYS A 99 10.33 -15.44 -5.56
CA CYS A 99 10.21 -16.28 -4.36
C CYS A 99 11.56 -16.51 -3.68
N GLU A 100 11.51 -17.11 -2.50
CA GLU A 100 12.68 -17.68 -1.81
C GLU A 100 12.50 -19.20 -1.65
N VAL A 101 13.59 -19.94 -1.84
CA VAL A 101 13.66 -21.39 -1.64
C VAL A 101 14.65 -21.66 -0.52
N TYR A 102 14.16 -22.24 0.56
CA TYR A 102 14.96 -22.68 1.70
C TYR A 102 15.36 -24.12 1.51
N ALA A 103 16.65 -24.36 1.40
CA ALA A 103 17.22 -25.69 1.25
C ALA A 103 18.11 -26.04 2.44
N GLU A 104 18.03 -27.27 2.88
CA GLU A 104 18.98 -27.85 3.82
C GLU A 104 20.05 -28.62 3.02
N VAL A 105 21.31 -28.24 3.21
CA VAL A 105 22.45 -28.94 2.63
C VAL A 105 22.89 -30.00 3.63
N ALA A 106 22.59 -31.28 3.33
CA ALA A 106 22.90 -32.40 4.19
C ALA A 106 24.40 -32.68 4.21
N LEU A 107 24.88 -33.18 5.34
CA LEU A 107 26.22 -33.82 5.39
C LEU A 107 26.23 -35.01 4.43
N GLY A 108 27.07 -34.96 3.41
CA GLY A 108 27.22 -36.08 2.47
C GLY A 108 27.59 -37.38 3.25
N ALA A 109 26.80 -38.43 3.05
CA ALA A 109 27.10 -39.76 3.54
C ALA A 109 28.28 -40.32 2.74
N GLY A 110 29.50 -39.94 3.11
CA GLY A 110 30.74 -40.54 2.61
C GLY A 110 31.02 -41.82 3.37
N GLY A 111 31.06 -42.89 2.63
CA GLY A 111 31.10 -44.28 3.05
C GLY A 111 32.23 -44.76 3.97
N SER A 112 31.98 -45.94 4.52
CA SER A 112 32.87 -47.02 4.96
C SER A 112 34.11 -46.69 5.78
N GLY A 113 34.06 -47.07 7.06
CA GLY A 113 35.11 -47.69 7.85
C GLY A 113 36.54 -47.20 7.71
N GLU A 114 36.81 -45.91 7.90
CA GLU A 114 38.19 -45.45 8.05
C GLU A 114 38.49 -45.07 9.50
N SER A 115 39.76 -45.37 9.90
CA SER A 115 40.34 -45.11 11.21
C SER A 115 39.98 -43.70 11.73
N LEU A 116 39.59 -43.59 13.01
CA LEU A 116 39.31 -42.34 13.72
C LEU A 116 40.52 -41.37 13.76
N THR A 117 41.71 -41.81 13.43
CA THR A 117 42.94 -41.00 13.43
C THR A 117 42.87 -39.80 12.49
N PRO A 118 42.40 -39.91 11.22
CA PRO A 118 42.25 -38.76 10.35
C PRO A 118 41.16 -37.78 10.83
N VAL A 119 40.14 -38.28 11.52
CA VAL A 119 39.07 -37.43 12.10
C VAL A 119 39.62 -36.64 13.29
N ILE A 120 40.45 -37.26 14.13
CA ILE A 120 41.09 -36.60 15.29
C ILE A 120 42.12 -35.57 14.79
N ASP A 121 42.93 -35.90 13.79
CA ASP A 121 43.86 -34.95 13.18
C ASP A 121 43.14 -33.81 12.48
N GLY A 122 41.99 -34.08 11.84
CA GLY A 122 41.13 -33.07 11.28
C GLY A 122 40.51 -32.15 12.35
N ILE A 123 40.10 -32.69 13.50
CA ILE A 123 39.60 -31.94 14.65
C ILE A 123 40.71 -31.08 15.27
N LEU A 124 41.90 -31.64 15.48
CA LEU A 124 43.06 -30.91 16.00
C LEU A 124 43.49 -29.79 15.07
N THR A 125 43.50 -30.03 13.78
CA THR A 125 43.75 -28.99 12.76
C THR A 125 42.66 -27.91 12.78
N SER A 126 41.40 -28.31 12.95
CA SER A 126 40.26 -27.38 13.07
C SER A 126 40.33 -26.58 14.37
N VAL A 127 40.71 -27.18 15.49
CA VAL A 127 40.89 -26.50 16.79
C VAL A 127 42.05 -25.51 16.73
N SER A 128 43.17 -25.89 16.09
CA SER A 128 44.26 -24.96 15.82
C SER A 128 43.80 -23.78 14.94
N GLY A 129 43.07 -24.05 13.85
CA GLY A 129 42.50 -23.03 12.98
C GLY A 129 41.43 -22.16 13.67
N ILE A 130 40.72 -22.68 14.66
CA ILE A 130 39.80 -21.90 15.51
C ILE A 130 40.58 -21.01 16.47
N ASN A 131 41.68 -21.51 17.05
CA ASN A 131 42.53 -20.71 17.94
C ASN A 131 43.23 -19.57 17.17
N ASP A 132 43.70 -19.83 15.95
CA ASP A 132 44.27 -18.80 15.06
C ASP A 132 43.21 -17.79 14.65
N LYS A 133 41.96 -18.23 14.42
CA LYS A 133 40.82 -17.33 14.16
C LYS A 133 40.42 -16.55 15.40
N LEU A 134 40.55 -17.12 16.61
CA LEU A 134 40.26 -16.42 17.87
C LEU A 134 41.27 -15.31 18.11
N ILE A 135 42.55 -15.56 17.87
CA ILE A 135 43.64 -14.58 17.97
C ILE A 135 43.48 -13.50 16.88
N ALA A 136 43.05 -13.89 15.67
CA ALA A 136 42.71 -12.98 14.60
C ALA A 136 41.43 -12.14 14.95
N LEU A 137 40.45 -12.76 15.61
CA LEU A 137 39.24 -12.11 16.09
C LEU A 137 39.54 -11.11 17.23
N GLU A 138 40.44 -11.46 18.17
CA GLU A 138 40.88 -10.55 19.23
C GLU A 138 41.64 -9.34 18.66
N THR A 139 42.44 -9.54 17.62
CA THR A 139 43.10 -8.46 16.88
C THR A 139 42.07 -7.65 16.10
N GLN A 140 41.11 -8.32 15.48
CA GLN A 140 40.01 -7.70 14.73
C GLN A 140 39.01 -6.95 15.61
N VAL A 141 38.74 -7.41 16.83
CA VAL A 141 37.92 -6.67 17.83
C VAL A 141 38.62 -5.38 18.27
N SER A 142 39.96 -5.36 18.33
CA SER A 142 40.72 -4.13 18.57
C SER A 142 40.67 -3.17 17.38
N ASP A 143 40.70 -3.71 16.15
CA ASP A 143 40.57 -2.95 14.91
C ASP A 143 39.10 -2.54 14.68
N ASP A 144 38.13 -3.40 15.06
CA ASP A 144 36.70 -3.11 14.98
C ASP A 144 36.25 -2.00 15.94
N HIS A 145 36.94 -1.80 17.06
CA HIS A 145 36.66 -0.63 17.91
C HIS A 145 37.06 0.67 17.19
N THR A 146 38.12 0.65 16.41
CA THR A 146 38.53 1.76 15.54
C THR A 146 37.54 1.91 14.39
N THR A 147 37.14 0.80 13.76
CA THR A 147 36.17 0.77 12.66
C THR A 147 34.77 1.17 13.13
N LEU A 148 34.33 0.76 14.33
CA LEU A 148 33.07 1.20 14.93
C LEU A 148 33.09 2.70 15.22
N THR A 149 34.20 3.22 15.70
CA THR A 149 34.40 4.65 15.93
C THR A 149 34.41 5.43 14.61
N GLU A 150 35.04 4.90 13.56
CA GLU A 150 35.00 5.45 12.21
C GLU A 150 33.62 5.33 11.58
N LEU A 151 32.88 4.22 11.82
CA LEU A 151 31.50 4.05 11.37
C LEU A 151 30.54 5.01 12.09
N MET A 152 30.73 5.17 13.40
CA MET A 152 29.96 6.16 14.19
C MET A 152 30.29 7.59 13.75
N GLN A 153 31.54 7.87 13.41
CA GLN A 153 31.96 9.15 12.85
C GLN A 153 31.42 9.36 11.42
N LYS A 154 31.39 8.31 10.61
CA LYS A 154 30.76 8.30 9.28
C LYS A 154 29.25 8.41 9.35
N ILE A 155 28.61 7.73 10.28
CA ILE A 155 27.18 7.87 10.57
C ILE A 155 26.88 9.29 11.07
N SER A 156 27.71 9.86 11.93
CA SER A 156 27.58 11.24 12.39
C SER A 156 27.79 12.24 11.25
N GLN A 157 28.72 11.98 10.34
CA GLN A 157 28.92 12.77 9.11
C GLN A 157 27.74 12.60 8.14
N LEU A 158 27.23 11.38 7.97
CA LEU A 158 26.06 11.11 7.13
C LEU A 158 24.78 11.75 7.71
N LEU A 159 24.68 11.84 9.04
CA LEU A 159 23.61 12.57 9.72
C LEU A 159 23.82 14.09 9.67
N ALA A 160 25.07 14.56 9.70
CA ALA A 160 25.41 15.97 9.58
C ALA A 160 25.21 16.53 8.15
N GLU A 161 25.16 15.66 7.14
CA GLU A 161 24.85 16.05 5.75
C GLU A 161 23.35 16.20 5.45
N LYS A 162 22.48 15.89 6.41
CA LYS A 162 21.05 16.16 6.30
C LYS A 162 20.76 17.61 6.64
N THR A 163 20.16 18.34 5.72
CA THR A 163 19.69 19.70 5.95
C THR A 163 18.25 19.66 6.43
N GLU A 164 17.96 20.26 7.57
CA GLU A 164 16.59 20.44 8.06
C GLU A 164 15.93 21.55 7.21
N ILE A 165 14.74 21.22 6.66
CA ILE A 165 13.90 22.18 5.96
C ILE A 165 12.98 22.83 6.98
N ALA A 166 13.05 24.15 7.11
CA ALA A 166 12.18 24.91 7.97
C ALA A 166 10.73 24.86 7.44
N ILE A 167 9.84 24.23 8.18
CA ILE A 167 8.41 24.26 7.88
C ILE A 167 7.86 25.61 8.33
N PRO A 168 7.14 26.35 7.46
CA PRO A 168 6.58 27.64 7.84
C PRO A 168 5.63 27.54 9.03
N GLU A 169 5.67 28.54 9.90
CA GLU A 169 4.74 28.63 11.03
C GLU A 169 3.27 28.61 10.55
N GLY A 170 2.43 27.90 11.28
CA GLY A 170 1.00 27.80 11.00
C GLY A 170 0.60 26.68 10.04
N VAL A 171 1.55 25.95 9.42
CA VAL A 171 1.27 24.76 8.59
C VAL A 171 0.76 23.60 9.44
N LEU A 172 1.38 23.35 10.57
CA LEU A 172 0.96 22.34 11.55
C LEU A 172 0.99 22.94 12.97
N SER A 173 0.17 22.42 13.84
CA SER A 173 0.26 22.72 15.27
C SER A 173 1.46 22.03 15.91
N ALA A 174 1.86 22.47 17.10
CA ALA A 174 2.99 21.91 17.85
C ALA A 174 2.82 20.40 18.14
N ASP A 175 1.59 19.94 18.35
CA ASP A 175 1.27 18.52 18.62
C ASP A 175 1.61 17.59 17.44
N TYR A 176 1.54 18.13 16.20
CA TYR A 176 1.75 17.36 14.96
C TYR A 176 2.98 17.81 14.18
N ALA A 177 3.77 18.73 14.73
CA ALA A 177 4.99 19.19 14.10
C ALA A 177 5.97 18.01 13.89
N VAL A 178 6.52 17.96 12.69
CA VAL A 178 7.55 17.02 12.28
C VAL A 178 8.70 17.79 11.65
N LYS A 179 9.93 17.32 11.85
CA LYS A 179 11.07 17.82 11.11
C LYS A 179 11.12 17.13 9.76
N VAL A 180 11.48 17.89 8.74
CA VAL A 180 11.72 17.40 7.39
C VAL A 180 13.16 17.62 7.03
N TYR A 181 13.77 16.62 6.45
CA TYR A 181 15.18 16.65 6.06
C TYR A 181 15.34 16.44 4.57
N GLU A 182 16.28 17.16 3.99
CA GLU A 182 16.78 16.97 2.65
C GLU A 182 18.19 16.38 2.69
N LYS A 183 18.44 15.37 1.85
CA LYS A 183 19.75 14.81 1.59
C LYS A 183 19.90 14.53 0.09
N GLY A 184 20.63 15.38 -0.61
CA GLY A 184 20.66 15.33 -2.08
C GLY A 184 19.27 15.60 -2.66
N ASN A 185 18.70 14.62 -3.36
CA ASN A 185 17.33 14.68 -3.90
C ASN A 185 16.32 13.86 -3.10
N GLU A 186 16.70 13.35 -1.94
CA GLU A 186 15.83 12.58 -1.05
C GLU A 186 15.29 13.47 0.06
N TYR A 187 14.01 13.31 0.36
CA TYR A 187 13.30 14.05 1.42
C TYR A 187 12.66 13.06 2.37
N SER A 188 12.72 13.35 3.66
CA SER A 188 12.17 12.48 4.68
C SER A 188 11.60 13.26 5.86
N ALA A 189 10.47 12.81 6.37
CA ALA A 189 9.97 13.25 7.67
C ALA A 189 10.68 12.49 8.80
N GLU A 190 10.93 13.18 9.93
CA GLU A 190 11.52 12.57 11.14
C GLU A 190 10.64 11.47 11.71
N LYS A 191 9.32 11.68 11.69
CA LYS A 191 8.32 10.78 12.25
C LYS A 191 7.52 10.10 11.14
N VAL A 192 7.09 8.88 11.41
CA VAL A 192 6.18 8.10 10.58
C VAL A 192 4.81 7.95 11.25
N PRO A 193 3.73 7.51 10.56
CA PRO A 193 2.41 7.37 11.17
C PRO A 193 2.40 6.61 12.50
N ALA A 194 3.20 5.55 12.62
CA ALA A 194 3.30 4.74 13.84
C ALA A 194 3.79 5.52 15.07
N ASP A 195 4.58 6.60 14.89
CA ASP A 195 5.11 7.42 15.99
C ASP A 195 4.03 8.28 16.65
N PHE A 196 2.89 8.45 15.99
CA PHE A 196 1.71 9.14 16.53
C PHE A 196 0.70 8.21 17.19
N TRP A 197 1.01 6.91 17.24
CA TRP A 197 0.21 5.94 17.96
C TRP A 197 0.53 5.97 19.45
N THR A 198 -0.41 6.45 20.25
CA THR A 198 -0.19 6.66 21.70
C THR A 198 -0.79 5.57 22.58
N HIS A 199 -1.49 4.59 22.00
CA HIS A 199 -2.12 3.51 22.75
C HIS A 199 -1.16 2.34 22.94
N THR A 200 -1.24 1.70 24.11
CA THR A 200 -0.49 0.46 24.39
C THR A 200 -1.34 -0.73 23.94
N SER A 201 -0.81 -1.54 23.02
CA SER A 201 -1.45 -2.79 22.62
C SER A 201 -1.28 -3.86 23.70
N ALA A 202 -2.38 -4.47 24.12
CA ALA A 202 -2.38 -5.61 25.03
C ALA A 202 -2.52 -6.93 24.27
N ASN A 203 -3.35 -6.95 23.23
CA ASN A 203 -3.66 -8.16 22.47
C ASN A 203 -3.48 -7.95 20.97
N THR A 204 -3.15 -9.06 20.29
CA THR A 204 -3.20 -9.15 18.84
C THR A 204 -4.22 -10.20 18.45
N TYR A 205 -5.20 -9.80 17.64
CA TYR A 205 -6.22 -10.67 17.08
C TYR A 205 -5.89 -10.98 15.62
N TYR A 206 -5.94 -12.26 15.26
CA TYR A 206 -5.72 -12.73 13.91
C TYR A 206 -7.06 -13.01 13.23
N VAL A 207 -7.19 -12.59 11.99
CA VAL A 207 -8.42 -12.72 11.20
C VAL A 207 -8.10 -13.35 9.85
N ASP A 208 -8.86 -14.38 9.48
CA ASP A 208 -8.82 -14.99 8.15
C ASP A 208 -10.23 -15.44 7.74
N TYR A 209 -10.74 -14.90 6.66
CA TYR A 209 -12.06 -15.27 6.17
C TYR A 209 -12.17 -16.76 5.80
N LYS A 210 -11.11 -17.33 5.21
CA LYS A 210 -11.15 -18.70 4.64
C LYS A 210 -11.03 -19.77 5.70
N THR A 211 -10.16 -19.59 6.69
CA THR A 211 -9.84 -20.60 7.71
C THR A 211 -10.39 -20.24 9.09
N GLY A 212 -10.72 -18.99 9.32
CA GLY A 212 -11.20 -18.47 10.60
C GLY A 212 -12.63 -18.85 10.95
N ARG A 213 -12.95 -18.78 12.23
CA ARG A 213 -14.29 -18.97 12.77
C ARG A 213 -14.62 -17.86 13.76
N SER A 214 -15.85 -17.34 13.72
CA SER A 214 -16.31 -16.30 14.66
C SER A 214 -16.31 -16.77 16.12
N SER A 215 -16.34 -18.10 16.36
CA SER A 215 -16.28 -18.72 17.69
C SER A 215 -14.86 -18.84 18.25
N ASN A 216 -13.82 -18.65 17.46
CA ASN A 216 -12.43 -18.70 17.91
C ASN A 216 -12.11 -17.53 18.86
N ASP A 217 -11.01 -17.65 19.59
CA ASP A 217 -10.49 -16.56 20.43
C ASP A 217 -9.76 -15.47 19.59
N GLY A 218 -9.18 -15.86 18.47
CA GLY A 218 -8.42 -14.99 17.57
C GLY A 218 -7.02 -14.65 18.07
N LEU A 219 -6.55 -15.23 19.17
CA LEU A 219 -5.29 -14.86 19.81
C LEU A 219 -4.05 -15.54 19.19
N SER A 220 -4.26 -16.41 18.21
CA SER A 220 -3.17 -17.06 17.48
C SER A 220 -3.48 -17.17 15.99
N ARG A 221 -2.43 -17.35 15.18
CA ARG A 221 -2.57 -17.61 13.73
C ARG A 221 -3.27 -18.94 13.42
N GLN A 222 -3.28 -19.89 14.38
CA GLN A 222 -3.90 -21.21 14.25
C GLN A 222 -5.40 -21.19 14.58
N THR A 223 -5.84 -20.19 15.36
CA THR A 223 -7.24 -20.02 15.75
C THR A 223 -7.79 -18.64 15.33
N PRO A 224 -7.67 -18.25 14.04
CA PRO A 224 -8.07 -16.93 13.61
C PRO A 224 -9.59 -16.74 13.71
N LEU A 225 -10.02 -15.52 13.92
CA LEU A 225 -11.40 -15.09 13.76
C LEU A 225 -11.77 -15.00 12.29
N LYS A 226 -13.06 -15.06 11.97
CA LYS A 226 -13.51 -15.02 10.59
C LYS A 226 -13.56 -13.62 10.00
N TYR A 227 -14.02 -12.64 10.78
CA TYR A 227 -14.20 -11.26 10.31
C TYR A 227 -13.46 -10.24 11.18
N PRO A 228 -13.02 -9.12 10.60
CA PRO A 228 -12.46 -8.01 11.37
C PRO A 228 -13.43 -7.46 12.42
N SER A 229 -14.74 -7.48 12.15
CA SER A 229 -15.79 -7.10 13.11
C SER A 229 -15.85 -8.03 14.33
N ASP A 230 -15.57 -9.33 14.16
CA ASP A 230 -15.50 -10.27 15.27
C ASP A 230 -14.32 -9.91 16.19
N ALA A 231 -13.19 -9.59 15.58
CA ALA A 231 -11.99 -9.15 16.29
C ALA A 231 -12.23 -7.82 17.03
N SER A 232 -12.79 -6.80 16.36
CA SER A 232 -13.06 -5.51 17.01
C SER A 232 -14.09 -5.60 18.13
N SER A 233 -15.02 -6.57 18.07
CA SER A 233 -15.95 -6.82 19.17
C SER A 233 -15.26 -7.31 20.44
N LYS A 234 -14.20 -8.12 20.30
CA LYS A 234 -13.40 -8.68 21.41
C LYS A 234 -12.29 -7.72 21.88
N ALA A 235 -11.74 -6.92 20.97
CA ALA A 235 -10.62 -6.03 21.21
C ALA A 235 -10.96 -4.93 22.22
N SER A 236 -9.94 -4.39 22.85
CA SER A 236 -9.93 -3.16 23.65
C SER A 236 -9.21 -2.05 22.88
N ASP A 237 -9.30 -0.82 23.38
CA ASP A 237 -8.50 0.29 22.86
C ASP A 237 -7.00 -0.06 22.89
N GLY A 238 -6.33 0.19 21.78
CA GLY A 238 -4.91 -0.10 21.61
C GLY A 238 -4.61 -1.45 20.98
N ASP A 239 -5.55 -2.39 20.93
CA ASP A 239 -5.31 -3.72 20.37
C ASP A 239 -5.06 -3.70 18.86
N THR A 240 -4.40 -4.76 18.40
CA THR A 240 -4.03 -4.95 16.99
C THR A 240 -4.89 -6.04 16.36
N ILE A 241 -5.36 -5.82 15.15
CA ILE A 241 -6.03 -6.79 14.28
C ILE A 241 -5.13 -7.06 13.08
N VAL A 242 -4.65 -8.30 12.93
CA VAL A 242 -3.84 -8.75 11.80
C VAL A 242 -4.72 -9.54 10.84
N LEU A 243 -4.78 -9.09 9.59
CA LEU A 243 -5.57 -9.71 8.53
C LEU A 243 -4.68 -10.70 7.76
N LEU A 244 -4.91 -11.97 7.99
CA LEU A 244 -4.17 -13.07 7.37
C LEU A 244 -4.72 -13.39 5.99
N GLY A 245 -3.83 -13.73 5.06
CA GLY A 245 -4.20 -14.12 3.70
C GLY A 245 -4.87 -13.01 2.90
N SER A 246 -5.06 -13.27 1.61
CA SER A 246 -5.69 -12.31 0.69
C SER A 246 -7.21 -12.49 0.72
N ASN A 247 -7.90 -11.53 1.31
CA ASN A 247 -9.34 -11.53 1.53
C ASN A 247 -9.96 -10.16 1.26
N HIS A 248 -11.24 -10.15 0.89
CA HIS A 248 -12.07 -8.94 0.83
C HIS A 248 -13.19 -9.04 1.87
N TYR A 249 -13.50 -7.93 2.51
CA TYR A 249 -14.47 -7.87 3.61
C TYR A 249 -15.58 -6.88 3.27
N PRO A 250 -16.85 -7.32 3.23
CA PRO A 250 -17.96 -6.44 2.99
C PRO A 250 -18.20 -5.45 4.14
N ARG A 251 -18.96 -4.41 3.87
CA ARG A 251 -19.19 -3.26 4.74
C ARG A 251 -19.48 -3.61 6.21
N ASN A 252 -20.39 -4.56 6.46
CA ASN A 252 -20.81 -4.93 7.80
C ASN A 252 -19.83 -5.86 8.53
N ARG A 253 -18.68 -6.18 7.92
CA ARG A 253 -17.63 -7.04 8.51
C ARG A 253 -16.35 -6.27 8.83
N MET A 254 -16.35 -4.94 8.64
CA MET A 254 -15.22 -4.06 8.96
C MET A 254 -15.13 -3.80 10.47
N PRO A 255 -13.94 -3.43 11.00
CA PRO A 255 -13.72 -3.28 12.44
C PRO A 255 -14.09 -1.90 13.00
N PHE A 256 -14.40 -0.91 12.16
CA PHE A 256 -14.40 0.52 12.53
C PHE A 256 -15.63 0.97 13.32
N SER A 257 -16.77 0.28 13.21
CA SER A 257 -18.01 0.62 13.89
C SER A 257 -17.95 0.46 15.41
N SER A 258 -16.92 -0.21 15.94
CA SER A 258 -16.74 -0.41 17.39
C SER A 258 -16.44 0.88 18.15
N GLY A 259 -15.98 1.94 17.46
CA GLY A 259 -15.55 3.20 18.06
C GLY A 259 -14.26 3.10 18.90
N LYS A 260 -13.57 1.95 18.84
CA LYS A 260 -12.32 1.69 19.56
C LYS A 260 -11.11 2.17 18.77
N SER A 261 -10.07 2.57 19.47
CA SER A 261 -8.77 2.85 18.88
C SER A 261 -8.06 1.52 18.57
N LEU A 262 -7.83 1.23 17.29
CA LEU A 262 -7.32 -0.07 16.83
C LEU A 262 -6.21 0.11 15.80
N LYS A 263 -5.22 -0.80 15.84
CA LYS A 263 -4.34 -1.05 14.70
C LYS A 263 -4.96 -2.15 13.83
N VAL A 264 -5.11 -1.89 12.54
CA VAL A 264 -5.61 -2.87 11.55
C VAL A 264 -4.55 -3.00 10.48
N VAL A 265 -3.90 -4.15 10.43
CA VAL A 265 -2.75 -4.36 9.54
C VAL A 265 -2.94 -5.62 8.68
N ALA A 266 -2.64 -5.52 7.42
CA ALA A 266 -2.51 -6.70 6.58
C ALA A 266 -1.22 -7.45 6.95
N ASP A 267 -1.27 -8.77 6.94
CA ASP A 267 -0.09 -9.61 7.09
C ASP A 267 0.84 -9.46 5.87
N ASP A 268 2.12 -9.75 6.04
CA ASP A 268 3.09 -9.64 4.95
C ASP A 268 2.66 -10.49 3.74
N GLY A 269 2.61 -9.86 2.57
CA GLY A 269 2.17 -10.50 1.32
C GLY A 269 0.66 -10.71 1.19
N ALA A 270 -0.16 -10.29 2.16
CA ALA A 270 -1.62 -10.38 2.07
C ALA A 270 -2.21 -9.15 1.34
N THR A 271 -3.27 -9.36 0.58
CA THR A 271 -4.14 -8.30 0.04
C THR A 271 -5.42 -8.24 0.87
N ALA A 272 -5.52 -7.25 1.74
CA ALA A 272 -6.68 -7.05 2.59
C ALA A 272 -7.53 -5.90 2.05
N VAL A 273 -8.73 -6.21 1.56
CA VAL A 273 -9.65 -5.23 0.96
C VAL A 273 -10.85 -5.00 1.87
N MET A 274 -11.09 -3.74 2.22
CA MET A 274 -12.27 -3.28 2.95
C MET A 274 -13.27 -2.68 1.95
N CYS A 275 -14.30 -3.46 1.61
CA CYS A 275 -15.29 -3.09 0.59
C CYS A 275 -16.50 -2.39 1.22
N ASN A 276 -16.73 -1.12 0.88
CA ASN A 276 -17.99 -0.43 1.22
C ASN A 276 -19.14 -0.91 0.30
N ALA A 277 -19.34 -2.20 0.26
CA ALA A 277 -20.32 -2.91 -0.55
C ALA A 277 -20.94 -4.04 0.26
N ASP A 278 -22.08 -4.54 -0.20
CA ASP A 278 -22.75 -5.67 0.39
C ASP A 278 -22.66 -6.89 -0.53
N ASN A 279 -22.62 -8.09 0.03
CA ASN A 279 -22.62 -9.36 -0.70
C ASN A 279 -23.63 -10.37 -0.13
N SER A 280 -23.51 -11.64 -0.49
CA SER A 280 -24.44 -12.70 -0.08
C SER A 280 -24.54 -12.93 1.44
N LEU A 281 -23.63 -12.38 2.26
CA LEU A 281 -23.77 -12.42 3.72
C LEU A 281 -24.96 -11.58 4.20
N ASP A 282 -25.19 -10.45 3.53
CA ASP A 282 -26.26 -9.52 3.88
C ASP A 282 -27.38 -9.49 2.82
N LEU A 283 -27.09 -9.84 1.57
CA LEU A 283 -28.02 -9.87 0.44
C LEU A 283 -28.59 -11.28 0.19
N LYS A 284 -29.90 -11.38 0.04
CA LYS A 284 -30.60 -12.65 -0.25
C LYS A 284 -30.99 -12.69 -1.71
N TRP A 285 -30.03 -13.06 -2.56
CA TRP A 285 -30.24 -13.20 -3.99
C TRP A 285 -31.26 -14.31 -4.30
N ALA A 286 -32.22 -13.99 -5.14
CA ALA A 286 -33.23 -14.91 -5.65
C ALA A 286 -33.12 -14.99 -7.18
N LEU A 287 -33.35 -16.20 -7.72
CA LEU A 287 -33.47 -16.38 -9.18
C LEU A 287 -34.74 -15.65 -9.65
N VAL A 288 -34.65 -14.97 -10.78
CA VAL A 288 -35.83 -14.31 -11.40
C VAL A 288 -36.65 -15.34 -12.12
N ASP A 289 -37.98 -15.38 -11.87
CA ASP A 289 -38.88 -16.32 -12.50
C ASP A 289 -38.81 -16.23 -14.03
N GLY A 290 -38.67 -17.38 -14.68
CA GLY A 290 -38.56 -17.50 -16.13
C GLY A 290 -37.17 -17.33 -16.71
N TYR A 291 -36.14 -17.14 -15.87
CA TYR A 291 -34.75 -17.03 -16.28
C TYR A 291 -33.87 -18.06 -15.57
N GLU A 292 -32.82 -18.53 -16.25
CA GLU A 292 -31.90 -19.55 -15.68
C GLU A 292 -30.74 -18.96 -14.89
N ASN A 293 -30.22 -17.78 -15.29
CA ASN A 293 -28.98 -17.23 -14.77
C ASN A 293 -29.13 -15.76 -14.31
N LEU A 294 -30.35 -15.23 -14.24
CA LEU A 294 -30.62 -13.89 -13.79
C LEU A 294 -31.06 -13.91 -12.33
N TYR A 295 -30.31 -13.24 -11.47
CA TYR A 295 -30.62 -13.15 -10.05
C TYR A 295 -30.98 -11.73 -9.66
N GLN A 296 -31.87 -11.59 -8.69
CA GLN A 296 -32.30 -10.29 -8.19
C GLN A 296 -32.19 -10.20 -6.66
N VAL A 297 -32.05 -8.97 -6.19
CA VAL A 297 -32.13 -8.62 -4.77
C VAL A 297 -32.64 -7.20 -4.60
N THR A 298 -33.35 -6.94 -3.51
CA THR A 298 -33.71 -5.57 -3.14
C THR A 298 -32.53 -4.90 -2.45
N ARG A 299 -31.95 -3.89 -3.12
CA ARG A 299 -30.87 -3.07 -2.57
C ARG A 299 -30.92 -1.66 -3.14
N SER A 300 -31.28 -0.70 -2.32
CA SER A 300 -31.29 0.72 -2.71
C SER A 300 -29.86 1.27 -2.91
N THR A 301 -29.74 2.30 -3.73
CA THR A 301 -28.51 3.08 -3.94
C THR A 301 -27.31 2.30 -4.51
N THR A 302 -27.56 1.13 -5.11
CA THR A 302 -26.51 0.39 -5.83
C THR A 302 -26.10 1.16 -7.08
N TYR A 303 -24.79 1.37 -7.26
CA TYR A 303 -24.26 2.11 -8.40
C TYR A 303 -23.27 1.30 -9.25
N ALA A 304 -22.80 0.17 -8.75
CA ALA A 304 -21.91 -0.76 -9.47
C ALA A 304 -21.99 -2.15 -8.84
N VAL A 305 -21.60 -3.15 -9.60
CA VAL A 305 -21.43 -4.54 -9.11
C VAL A 305 -20.06 -5.03 -9.56
N TYR A 306 -19.32 -5.66 -8.63
CA TYR A 306 -17.99 -6.21 -8.89
C TYR A 306 -17.92 -7.69 -8.50
N ASP A 307 -17.11 -8.44 -9.23
CA ASP A 307 -16.77 -9.84 -8.96
C ASP A 307 -15.31 -9.95 -8.49
N PHE A 308 -15.11 -10.53 -7.31
CA PHE A 308 -13.80 -10.77 -6.70
C PHE A 308 -13.30 -12.22 -6.87
N SER A 309 -13.98 -13.05 -7.64
CA SER A 309 -13.60 -14.46 -7.84
C SER A 309 -12.21 -14.65 -8.43
N ALA A 310 -11.68 -13.63 -9.16
CA ALA A 310 -10.31 -13.62 -9.66
C ALA A 310 -9.26 -13.28 -8.58
N GLY A 311 -9.67 -13.02 -7.34
CA GLY A 311 -8.81 -12.68 -6.20
C GLY A 311 -9.02 -11.27 -5.66
N SER A 312 -8.73 -11.09 -4.38
CA SER A 312 -9.00 -9.86 -3.62
C SER A 312 -8.30 -8.61 -4.18
N GLY A 313 -7.15 -8.73 -4.82
CA GLY A 313 -6.43 -7.61 -5.41
C GLY A 313 -6.84 -7.25 -6.85
N ASN A 314 -7.84 -7.92 -7.42
CA ASN A 314 -8.22 -7.73 -8.83
C ASN A 314 -9.74 -7.84 -9.03
N PRO A 315 -10.52 -6.86 -8.54
CA PRO A 315 -11.95 -6.85 -8.73
C PRO A 315 -12.28 -6.63 -10.20
N HIS A 316 -13.25 -7.40 -10.70
CA HIS A 316 -13.79 -7.26 -12.05
C HIS A 316 -15.13 -6.53 -11.99
N ALA A 317 -15.27 -5.43 -12.72
CA ALA A 317 -16.53 -4.69 -12.81
C ALA A 317 -17.48 -5.37 -13.79
N LEU A 318 -18.71 -5.70 -13.37
CA LEU A 318 -19.76 -6.11 -14.26
C LEU A 318 -20.24 -4.91 -15.10
N THR A 319 -20.66 -5.17 -16.32
CA THR A 319 -21.14 -4.13 -17.23
C THR A 319 -22.60 -3.75 -16.89
N LEU A 320 -22.89 -2.46 -16.84
CA LEU A 320 -24.26 -1.96 -16.67
C LEU A 320 -25.09 -2.24 -17.93
N ALA A 321 -26.13 -3.06 -17.83
CA ALA A 321 -27.08 -3.30 -18.91
C ALA A 321 -28.13 -2.19 -18.99
N ASN A 322 -28.74 -2.01 -20.17
CA ASN A 322 -29.75 -0.99 -20.41
C ASN A 322 -31.15 -1.39 -19.92
N SER A 323 -31.39 -2.66 -19.65
CA SER A 323 -32.64 -3.21 -19.19
C SER A 323 -32.44 -4.57 -18.48
N MET A 324 -33.46 -5.03 -17.77
CA MET A 324 -33.49 -6.36 -17.16
C MET A 324 -33.36 -7.45 -18.24
N SER A 325 -34.03 -7.31 -19.39
CA SER A 325 -33.96 -8.26 -20.50
C SER A 325 -32.55 -8.33 -21.08
N ALA A 326 -31.91 -7.19 -21.31
CA ALA A 326 -30.51 -7.13 -21.77
C ALA A 326 -29.55 -7.78 -20.76
N CYS A 327 -29.78 -7.58 -19.47
CA CYS A 327 -29.02 -8.23 -18.41
C CYS A 327 -29.21 -9.76 -18.41
N ALA A 328 -30.43 -10.22 -18.64
CA ALA A 328 -30.73 -11.64 -18.73
C ALA A 328 -30.05 -12.34 -19.92
N GLU A 329 -29.94 -11.64 -21.04
CA GLU A 329 -29.36 -12.17 -22.31
C GLU A 329 -27.82 -12.13 -22.33
N THR A 330 -27.19 -11.31 -21.48
CA THR A 330 -25.75 -11.07 -21.52
C THR A 330 -25.11 -11.38 -20.17
N ALA A 331 -24.25 -12.37 -20.12
CA ALA A 331 -23.45 -12.68 -18.94
C ALA A 331 -22.50 -11.52 -18.60
N ASP A 332 -22.03 -11.47 -17.37
CA ASP A 332 -21.15 -10.44 -16.86
C ASP A 332 -21.76 -9.03 -16.86
N THR A 333 -23.08 -8.98 -16.56
CA THR A 333 -23.81 -7.72 -16.52
C THR A 333 -24.65 -7.58 -15.25
N TYR A 334 -25.01 -6.34 -14.95
CA TYR A 334 -25.99 -6.00 -13.94
C TYR A 334 -26.95 -4.92 -14.45
N PHE A 335 -28.13 -4.84 -13.84
CA PHE A 335 -29.10 -3.79 -14.10
C PHE A 335 -29.74 -3.36 -12.79
N VAL A 336 -30.08 -2.07 -12.67
CA VAL A 336 -30.75 -1.52 -11.48
C VAL A 336 -32.06 -0.87 -11.90
N ASP A 337 -33.16 -1.37 -11.31
CA ASP A 337 -34.50 -0.78 -11.48
C ASP A 337 -35.03 -0.37 -10.10
N GLY A 338 -35.02 0.92 -9.85
CA GLY A 338 -35.38 1.47 -8.54
C GLY A 338 -34.50 0.91 -7.42
N ASN A 339 -35.09 0.07 -6.57
CA ASN A 339 -34.38 -0.60 -5.48
C ASN A 339 -34.05 -2.07 -5.78
N THR A 340 -34.32 -2.53 -6.99
CA THR A 340 -34.02 -3.92 -7.38
C THR A 340 -32.73 -3.94 -8.22
N VAL A 341 -31.81 -4.77 -7.81
CA VAL A 341 -30.58 -5.06 -8.53
C VAL A 341 -30.68 -6.44 -9.17
N TYR A 342 -30.44 -6.51 -10.46
CA TYR A 342 -30.36 -7.73 -11.25
C TYR A 342 -28.91 -8.01 -11.59
N VAL A 343 -28.50 -9.26 -11.52
CA VAL A 343 -27.14 -9.70 -11.83
C VAL A 343 -27.17 -10.97 -12.65
N HIS A 344 -26.44 -11.00 -13.75
CA HIS A 344 -26.09 -12.18 -14.51
C HIS A 344 -24.55 -12.31 -14.44
N THR A 345 -24.06 -13.19 -13.58
CA THR A 345 -22.63 -13.41 -13.37
C THR A 345 -21.96 -13.98 -14.62
N SER A 346 -20.64 -13.82 -14.77
CA SER A 346 -19.89 -14.27 -15.94
C SER A 346 -20.04 -15.79 -16.24
N ASP A 347 -20.28 -16.60 -15.22
CA ASP A 347 -20.43 -18.05 -15.27
C ASP A 347 -21.87 -18.54 -14.98
N GLY A 348 -22.82 -17.61 -14.84
CA GLY A 348 -24.24 -17.92 -14.55
C GLY A 348 -24.52 -18.38 -13.12
N ARG A 349 -23.50 -18.39 -12.23
CA ARG A 349 -23.71 -18.80 -10.83
C ARG A 349 -24.58 -17.81 -10.06
N LYS A 350 -25.23 -18.31 -9.03
CA LYS A 350 -25.89 -17.44 -8.04
C LYS A 350 -24.86 -16.52 -7.38
N PRO A 351 -25.12 -15.20 -7.30
CA PRO A 351 -24.21 -14.29 -6.60
C PRO A 351 -23.88 -14.76 -5.18
N ASP A 352 -22.60 -14.92 -4.92
CA ASP A 352 -22.03 -15.45 -3.69
C ASP A 352 -21.26 -14.37 -2.90
N TYR A 353 -20.31 -14.80 -2.07
CA TYR A 353 -19.46 -13.92 -1.27
C TYR A 353 -18.60 -12.98 -2.13
N ASP A 354 -18.20 -13.42 -3.33
CA ASP A 354 -17.33 -12.67 -4.22
C ASP A 354 -18.06 -11.59 -5.03
N ILE A 355 -19.41 -11.65 -5.12
CA ILE A 355 -20.20 -10.63 -5.82
C ILE A 355 -20.56 -9.49 -4.86
N MET A 356 -20.01 -8.32 -5.13
CA MET A 356 -20.15 -7.10 -4.35
C MET A 356 -21.09 -6.09 -5.01
N ALA A 357 -22.23 -5.81 -4.38
CA ALA A 357 -23.12 -4.71 -4.76
C ALA A 357 -22.68 -3.43 -4.06
N CYS A 358 -22.09 -2.51 -4.82
CA CYS A 358 -21.55 -1.25 -4.32
C CYS A 358 -22.66 -0.24 -4.08
N ILE A 359 -22.71 0.34 -2.90
CA ILE A 359 -23.75 1.26 -2.48
C ILE A 359 -23.18 2.63 -2.06
N ASN A 360 -24.02 3.65 -2.10
CA ASN A 360 -23.67 4.98 -1.64
C ASN A 360 -23.73 5.09 -0.08
N ALA A 361 -22.89 4.30 0.59
CA ALA A 361 -22.71 4.30 2.05
C ALA A 361 -21.23 4.09 2.37
N CYS A 362 -20.81 4.39 3.58
CA CYS A 362 -19.44 4.16 4.04
C CYS A 362 -19.45 3.22 5.25
N GLY A 363 -18.76 2.09 5.15
CA GLY A 363 -18.54 1.16 6.27
C GLY A 363 -17.16 1.37 6.92
N ALA A 364 -16.19 1.87 6.16
CA ALA A 364 -14.91 2.37 6.68
C ALA A 364 -15.09 3.80 7.23
N ASP A 365 -15.99 3.94 8.22
CA ASP A 365 -16.37 5.22 8.84
C ASP A 365 -15.73 5.33 10.22
N ILE A 366 -14.70 6.17 10.31
CA ILE A 366 -13.93 6.42 11.53
C ILE A 366 -14.49 7.70 12.14
N ALA A 367 -15.38 7.51 13.12
CA ALA A 367 -16.08 8.59 13.80
C ALA A 367 -16.04 8.39 15.31
N THR A 368 -16.34 9.11 16.23
CA THR A 368 -16.36 8.88 17.69
C THR A 368 -15.07 9.25 18.45
N GLY A 369 -14.06 9.83 17.77
CA GLY A 369 -12.84 10.32 18.41
C GLY A 369 -11.77 9.26 18.67
N GLN A 370 -11.95 8.06 18.06
CA GLN A 370 -10.93 7.01 18.09
C GLN A 370 -9.68 7.39 17.27
N THR A 371 -8.56 6.79 17.63
CA THR A 371 -7.37 6.73 16.77
C THR A 371 -7.33 5.41 16.04
N VAL A 372 -7.25 5.42 14.73
CA VAL A 372 -7.14 4.21 13.91
C VAL A 372 -5.83 4.26 13.13
N TYR A 373 -5.03 3.20 13.29
CA TYR A 373 -3.85 2.97 12.45
C TYR A 373 -4.14 1.83 11.48
N CYS A 374 -3.95 2.08 10.18
CA CYS A 374 -4.09 1.09 9.13
C CYS A 374 -2.80 0.93 8.35
N LYS A 375 -2.41 -0.33 8.06
CA LYS A 375 -1.26 -0.61 7.20
C LYS A 375 -1.57 -1.71 6.19
N GLY A 376 -1.28 -1.42 4.91
CA GLY A 376 -1.47 -2.37 3.82
C GLY A 376 -2.93 -2.72 3.53
N ILE A 377 -3.85 -1.78 3.74
CA ILE A 377 -5.29 -1.97 3.55
C ILE A 377 -5.75 -1.26 2.28
N ASP A 378 -6.47 -1.96 1.43
CA ASP A 378 -7.17 -1.38 0.28
C ASP A 378 -8.62 -1.06 0.68
N PHE A 379 -8.95 0.22 0.71
CA PHE A 379 -10.33 0.70 0.91
C PHE A 379 -10.98 0.94 -0.43
N MET A 380 -12.14 0.34 -0.67
CA MET A 380 -12.81 0.41 -1.96
C MET A 380 -14.30 0.73 -1.83
N PHE A 381 -14.81 1.45 -2.83
CA PHE A 381 -16.23 1.71 -3.04
C PHE A 381 -16.87 2.63 -1.98
N GLY A 382 -18.20 2.71 -2.02
CA GLY A 382 -19.00 3.48 -1.09
C GLY A 382 -19.14 4.95 -1.43
N SER A 383 -19.74 5.74 -0.54
CA SER A 383 -19.77 7.19 -0.67
C SER A 383 -18.36 7.78 -0.60
N SER A 384 -17.53 7.28 0.30
CA SER A 384 -16.08 7.46 0.32
C SER A 384 -15.45 6.10 0.58
N ALA A 385 -14.27 5.85 0.05
CA ALA A 385 -13.59 4.59 0.30
C ALA A 385 -13.19 4.45 1.78
N CYS A 386 -12.73 5.56 2.38
CA CYS A 386 -12.55 5.70 3.83
C CYS A 386 -13.01 7.11 4.25
N ARG A 387 -13.76 7.20 5.36
CA ARG A 387 -14.21 8.46 5.92
C ARG A 387 -13.73 8.61 7.36
N VAL A 388 -13.13 9.76 7.65
CA VAL A 388 -12.65 10.14 8.99
C VAL A 388 -13.41 11.38 9.41
N LYS A 389 -14.45 11.21 10.23
CA LYS A 389 -15.44 12.26 10.47
C LYS A 389 -15.56 12.65 11.94
N ALA A 390 -15.46 13.95 12.22
CA ALA A 390 -15.78 14.50 13.53
C ALA A 390 -17.27 14.30 13.88
N VAL A 391 -17.52 14.09 15.15
CA VAL A 391 -18.85 14.17 15.77
C VAL A 391 -18.79 15.19 16.89
N THR A 392 -19.94 15.64 17.35
CA THR A 392 -20.02 16.69 18.41
C THR A 392 -19.13 16.33 19.61
N GLY A 393 -18.17 17.18 19.91
CA GLY A 393 -17.24 17.04 21.02
C GLY A 393 -16.12 16.01 20.82
N LYS A 394 -16.00 15.39 19.62
CA LYS A 394 -14.99 14.35 19.37
C LYS A 394 -14.44 14.43 17.96
N GLN A 395 -13.12 14.40 17.84
CA GLN A 395 -12.41 14.36 16.58
C GLN A 395 -11.57 13.07 16.47
N PRO A 396 -11.75 12.26 15.45
CA PRO A 396 -10.94 11.06 15.24
C PRO A 396 -9.55 11.40 14.69
N THR A 397 -8.63 10.44 14.82
CA THR A 397 -7.29 10.46 14.19
C THR A 397 -7.14 9.25 13.29
N PHE A 398 -6.58 9.44 12.10
CA PHE A 398 -6.28 8.36 11.16
C PHE A 398 -4.81 8.35 10.78
N LEU A 399 -4.18 7.20 10.93
CA LEU A 399 -2.77 6.95 10.65
C LEU A 399 -2.69 5.84 9.59
N GLY A 400 -2.44 6.20 8.33
CA GLY A 400 -2.42 5.29 7.20
C GLY A 400 -1.00 5.06 6.67
N GLU A 401 -0.63 3.80 6.45
CA GLU A 401 0.64 3.42 5.87
C GLU A 401 0.42 2.36 4.77
N SER A 402 0.91 2.65 3.56
CA SER A 402 0.75 1.76 2.40
C SER A 402 -0.71 1.35 2.14
N CYS A 403 -1.66 2.29 2.31
CA CYS A 403 -3.07 2.06 2.07
C CYS A 403 -3.50 2.59 0.69
N THR A 404 -4.54 1.97 0.12
CA THR A 404 -5.17 2.43 -1.12
C THR A 404 -6.60 2.87 -0.86
N PHE A 405 -7.06 3.94 -1.55
CA PHE A 405 -8.43 4.46 -1.47
C PHE A 405 -8.98 4.61 -2.88
N SER A 406 -9.95 3.76 -3.28
CA SER A 406 -10.31 3.68 -4.70
C SER A 406 -11.78 3.37 -4.98
N TYR A 407 -12.21 3.71 -6.19
CA TYR A 407 -13.52 3.40 -6.77
C TYR A 407 -14.72 3.88 -5.94
N SER A 408 -14.54 4.91 -5.14
CA SER A 408 -15.64 5.49 -4.35
C SER A 408 -16.57 6.35 -5.22
N LYS A 409 -17.79 6.57 -4.73
CA LYS A 409 -18.80 7.42 -5.38
C LYS A 409 -18.52 8.91 -5.21
N THR A 410 -17.67 9.30 -4.26
CA THR A 410 -17.16 10.65 -4.08
C THR A 410 -15.65 10.61 -3.88
N ASN A 411 -15.14 10.89 -2.70
CA ASN A 411 -13.70 10.98 -2.42
C ASN A 411 -13.10 9.62 -2.00
N GLY A 412 -11.86 9.39 -2.34
CA GLY A 412 -11.12 8.22 -1.87
C GLY A 412 -11.01 8.23 -0.35
N LEU A 413 -10.17 9.09 0.21
CA LEU A 413 -10.20 9.43 1.63
C LEU A 413 -10.96 10.74 1.81
N SER A 414 -11.98 10.74 2.67
CA SER A 414 -12.71 11.94 3.07
C SER A 414 -12.47 12.24 4.55
N SER A 415 -11.63 13.23 4.84
CA SER A 415 -11.43 13.75 6.18
C SER A 415 -12.36 14.92 6.42
N MET A 416 -13.25 14.82 7.38
CA MET A 416 -14.26 15.81 7.73
C MET A 416 -14.08 16.22 9.19
N GLY A 417 -13.26 17.24 9.44
CA GLY A 417 -12.96 17.72 10.78
C GLY A 417 -12.20 16.75 11.67
N ALA A 418 -11.42 15.83 11.07
CA ALA A 418 -10.54 14.95 11.82
C ALA A 418 -9.52 15.76 12.62
N LYS A 419 -9.14 15.26 13.79
CA LYS A 419 -8.10 15.90 14.61
C LYS A 419 -6.75 15.88 13.88
N PHE A 420 -6.40 14.72 13.32
CA PHE A 420 -5.16 14.54 12.60
C PHE A 420 -5.27 13.37 11.60
N VAL A 421 -4.66 13.54 10.43
CA VAL A 421 -4.50 12.48 9.42
C VAL A 421 -3.04 12.43 9.02
N TYR A 422 -2.41 11.26 9.14
CA TYR A 422 -1.08 11.05 8.59
C TYR A 422 -1.08 9.87 7.62
N LEU A 423 -0.77 10.14 6.38
CA LEU A 423 -0.66 9.15 5.30
C LEU A 423 0.79 9.02 4.85
N LYS A 424 1.27 7.79 4.75
CA LYS A 424 2.60 7.49 4.22
C LYS A 424 2.51 6.35 3.20
N ASP A 425 3.12 6.54 2.03
CA ASP A 425 3.14 5.56 0.94
C ASP A 425 1.71 5.13 0.52
N CYS A 426 0.73 6.04 0.62
CA CYS A 426 -0.67 5.78 0.30
C CYS A 426 -1.04 6.24 -1.12
N THR A 427 -2.05 5.58 -1.72
CA THR A 427 -2.54 5.94 -3.06
C THR A 427 -4.05 6.13 -3.05
N ALA A 428 -4.54 7.22 -3.66
CA ALA A 428 -5.96 7.44 -3.92
C ALA A 428 -6.20 7.57 -5.43
N HIS A 429 -7.03 6.66 -5.99
CA HIS A 429 -7.22 6.62 -7.43
C HIS A 429 -8.60 6.13 -7.88
N ASN A 430 -9.00 6.52 -9.09
CA ASN A 430 -10.24 6.10 -9.73
C ASN A 430 -11.49 6.37 -8.87
N ASN A 431 -11.47 7.43 -8.08
CA ASN A 431 -12.62 7.88 -7.32
C ASN A 431 -13.48 8.82 -8.18
N PHE A 432 -14.77 8.90 -7.89
CA PHE A 432 -15.67 9.73 -8.69
C PHE A 432 -15.39 11.24 -8.53
N SER A 433 -14.93 11.65 -7.34
CA SER A 433 -14.47 13.02 -7.06
C SER A 433 -12.98 13.00 -6.67
N ASP A 434 -12.61 13.64 -5.54
CA ASP A 434 -11.22 13.78 -5.13
C ASP A 434 -10.56 12.46 -4.68
N GLY A 435 -9.25 12.40 -4.78
CA GLY A 435 -8.46 11.32 -4.19
C GLY A 435 -8.40 11.43 -2.66
N LEU A 436 -7.68 12.43 -2.18
CA LEU A 436 -7.49 12.75 -0.76
C LEU A 436 -8.10 14.12 -0.48
N SER A 437 -9.14 14.19 0.35
CA SER A 437 -9.94 15.39 0.56
C SER A 437 -10.14 15.69 2.03
N TYR A 438 -9.81 16.93 2.44
CA TYR A 438 -9.84 17.38 3.83
C TYR A 438 -10.72 18.60 3.98
N HIS A 439 -11.77 18.46 4.79
CA HIS A 439 -12.79 19.49 5.06
C HIS A 439 -12.93 19.76 6.54
N ALA A 440 -13.46 20.92 6.89
CA ALA A 440 -13.98 21.16 8.23
C ALA A 440 -15.36 20.48 8.41
N GLU A 441 -15.66 20.09 9.63
CA GLU A 441 -16.96 19.55 10.01
C GLU A 441 -17.29 19.96 11.44
N LEU A 442 -18.51 20.43 11.69
CA LEU A 442 -18.97 20.88 13.00
C LEU A 442 -18.08 21.96 13.66
N GLY A 443 -17.41 22.78 12.86
CA GLY A 443 -16.47 23.78 13.32
C GLY A 443 -15.06 23.28 13.65
N TYR A 444 -14.79 21.99 13.40
CA TYR A 444 -13.46 21.40 13.50
C TYR A 444 -12.76 21.37 12.15
N THR A 445 -11.51 21.78 12.10
CA THR A 445 -10.64 21.66 10.92
C THR A 445 -9.71 20.46 11.05
N SER A 446 -9.24 19.92 9.92
CA SER A 446 -8.27 18.82 9.89
C SER A 446 -6.85 19.36 9.77
N GLU A 447 -5.91 18.74 10.49
CA GLU A 447 -4.48 18.83 10.18
C GLU A 447 -4.00 17.52 9.54
N ALA A 448 -3.17 17.62 8.50
CA ALA A 448 -2.76 16.44 7.76
C ALA A 448 -1.27 16.45 7.38
N ILE A 449 -0.71 15.24 7.26
CA ILE A 449 0.61 14.99 6.65
C ILE A 449 0.44 13.91 5.58
N GLU A 450 0.98 14.15 4.39
CA GLU A 450 1.11 13.17 3.31
C GLU A 450 2.59 12.99 2.97
N VAL A 451 3.11 11.77 3.05
CA VAL A 451 4.50 11.43 2.66
C VAL A 451 4.47 10.35 1.60
N ASN A 452 5.10 10.59 0.46
CA ASN A 452 5.11 9.69 -0.70
C ASN A 452 3.71 9.25 -1.16
N CYS A 453 2.70 10.09 -0.97
CA CYS A 453 1.33 9.76 -1.35
C CYS A 453 1.08 10.05 -2.84
N LYS A 454 0.13 9.31 -3.42
CA LYS A 454 -0.32 9.51 -4.80
C LYS A 454 -1.81 9.80 -4.85
N GLY A 455 -2.17 10.82 -5.61
CA GLY A 455 -3.56 11.13 -5.95
C GLY A 455 -3.72 11.17 -7.46
N CYS A 456 -4.29 10.12 -8.08
CA CYS A 456 -4.27 10.03 -9.53
C CYS A 456 -5.54 9.45 -10.14
N LYS A 457 -5.88 9.89 -11.36
CA LYS A 457 -7.02 9.38 -12.12
C LYS A 457 -8.34 9.50 -11.36
N ASN A 458 -8.48 10.54 -10.54
CA ASN A 458 -9.70 10.83 -9.82
C ASN A 458 -10.57 11.79 -10.63
N GLY A 459 -11.88 11.71 -10.41
CA GLY A 459 -12.88 12.52 -11.10
C GLY A 459 -13.46 11.84 -12.31
N THR A 460 -14.78 11.85 -12.35
CA THR A 460 -15.59 11.48 -13.51
C THR A 460 -16.66 12.54 -13.78
N SER A 461 -16.69 13.58 -12.94
CA SER A 461 -17.62 14.69 -13.08
C SER A 461 -17.27 15.54 -14.30
N ALA A 462 -18.31 16.12 -14.94
CA ALA A 462 -18.14 16.97 -16.11
C ALA A 462 -17.71 18.41 -15.77
N ASP A 463 -17.51 18.74 -14.49
CA ASP A 463 -17.28 20.10 -14.04
C ASP A 463 -15.81 20.44 -13.73
N ASP A 464 -14.89 19.50 -14.01
CA ASP A 464 -13.44 19.69 -13.94
C ASP A 464 -12.95 20.22 -12.57
N LYS A 465 -13.48 19.68 -11.47
CA LYS A 465 -13.15 20.14 -10.11
C LYS A 465 -12.47 19.10 -9.22
N ASP A 466 -12.30 17.89 -9.73
CA ASP A 466 -11.86 16.76 -8.94
C ASP A 466 -10.31 16.69 -8.87
N ASN A 467 -9.79 16.49 -7.69
CA ASN A 467 -8.39 16.68 -7.36
C ASN A 467 -7.69 15.37 -6.93
N GLY A 468 -6.37 15.37 -7.00
CA GLY A 468 -5.56 14.31 -6.41
C GLY A 468 -5.47 14.43 -4.89
N SER A 469 -5.18 15.64 -4.40
CA SER A 469 -5.21 16.01 -2.98
C SER A 469 -5.72 17.45 -2.83
N THR A 470 -6.61 17.67 -1.87
CA THR A 470 -7.21 18.99 -1.64
C THR A 470 -7.51 19.25 -0.17
N ILE A 471 -7.34 20.51 0.26
CA ILE A 471 -7.80 20.99 1.57
C ILE A 471 -8.81 22.13 1.40
N HIS A 472 -9.76 22.18 2.32
CA HIS A 472 -10.82 23.19 2.37
C HIS A 472 -11.01 23.76 3.78
N ASP A 473 -11.75 24.86 3.88
CA ASP A 473 -12.38 25.36 5.11
C ASP A 473 -11.39 25.63 6.27
N GLY A 474 -10.16 26.05 5.96
CA GLY A 474 -9.13 26.34 6.95
C GLY A 474 -8.37 25.10 7.46
N CYS A 475 -8.50 23.96 6.79
CA CYS A 475 -7.66 22.80 7.03
C CYS A 475 -6.18 23.10 6.69
N LYS A 476 -5.28 22.32 7.26
CA LYS A 476 -3.84 22.50 7.12
C LYS A 476 -3.18 21.20 6.69
N ILE A 477 -2.16 21.30 5.83
CA ILE A 477 -1.47 20.10 5.35
C ILE A 477 0.02 20.34 5.06
N LEU A 478 0.81 19.32 5.36
CA LEU A 478 2.19 19.16 4.90
C LEU A 478 2.26 17.96 3.94
N ARG A 479 2.63 18.21 2.67
CA ARG A 479 2.84 17.18 1.66
C ARG A 479 4.32 17.06 1.35
N ILE A 480 4.87 15.85 1.39
CA ILE A 480 6.29 15.56 1.16
C ILE A 480 6.40 14.47 0.09
N CYS A 481 7.10 14.73 -1.00
CA CYS A 481 7.30 13.79 -2.12
C CYS A 481 5.99 13.21 -2.68
N GLY A 482 4.88 13.96 -2.60
CA GLY A 482 3.61 13.54 -3.18
C GLY A 482 3.64 13.61 -4.72
N GLU A 483 2.91 12.70 -5.38
CA GLU A 483 2.74 12.65 -6.83
C GLU A 483 1.25 12.72 -7.20
N TYR A 484 0.83 13.78 -7.90
CA TYR A 484 -0.58 14.05 -8.21
C TYR A 484 -0.76 14.22 -9.72
N TYR A 485 -1.58 13.36 -10.36
CA TYR A 485 -1.65 13.38 -11.82
C TYR A 485 -2.95 12.78 -12.38
N GLN A 486 -3.28 13.21 -13.59
CA GLN A 486 -4.41 12.69 -14.36
C GLN A 486 -5.76 12.80 -13.62
N ASN A 487 -5.94 13.84 -12.79
CA ASN A 487 -7.20 14.11 -12.14
C ASN A 487 -8.08 15.04 -13.02
N LYS A 488 -9.38 14.93 -12.90
CA LYS A 488 -10.39 15.69 -13.69
C LYS A 488 -10.57 17.12 -13.17
N GLY A 489 -9.49 17.77 -12.80
CA GLY A 489 -9.40 19.13 -12.31
C GLY A 489 -7.95 19.47 -11.97
N PRO A 490 -7.71 20.48 -11.15
CA PRO A 490 -6.37 20.73 -10.62
C PRO A 490 -5.82 19.51 -9.88
N ASN A 491 -4.57 19.12 -10.17
CA ASN A 491 -3.98 17.93 -9.53
C ASN A 491 -3.84 18.12 -8.01
N VAL A 492 -3.45 19.31 -7.57
CA VAL A 492 -3.48 19.75 -6.16
C VAL A 492 -4.30 21.03 -6.08
N ALA A 493 -5.34 21.06 -5.24
CA ALA A 493 -6.19 22.24 -5.07
C ALA A 493 -6.44 22.52 -3.59
N ASP A 494 -6.00 23.67 -3.11
CA ASP A 494 -6.23 24.12 -1.75
C ASP A 494 -7.11 25.38 -1.79
N THR A 495 -8.20 25.36 -1.04
CA THR A 495 -9.23 26.38 -1.15
C THR A 495 -9.65 26.93 0.20
N ASN A 496 -10.32 28.09 0.16
CA ASN A 496 -10.86 28.86 1.28
C ASN A 496 -9.81 29.60 2.13
N THR A 497 -10.27 30.72 2.67
CA THR A 497 -9.49 31.54 3.61
C THR A 497 -9.07 30.71 4.84
N ALA A 498 -7.89 30.96 5.33
CA ALA A 498 -7.24 30.24 6.43
C ALA A 498 -6.75 28.81 6.14
N SER A 499 -6.99 28.27 4.94
CA SER A 499 -6.34 27.02 4.50
C SER A 499 -4.85 27.27 4.27
N VAL A 500 -4.00 26.38 4.82
CA VAL A 500 -2.54 26.50 4.72
C VAL A 500 -1.93 25.18 4.30
N SER A 501 -1.15 25.18 3.23
CA SER A 501 -0.39 24.01 2.80
C SER A 501 1.09 24.29 2.60
N CYS A 502 1.92 23.29 2.92
CA CYS A 502 3.32 23.28 2.55
C CYS A 502 3.61 22.00 1.76
N ASN A 503 4.10 22.17 0.54
CA ASN A 503 4.40 21.09 -0.38
C ASN A 503 5.92 21.06 -0.58
N ILE A 504 6.57 19.94 -0.24
CA ILE A 504 8.02 19.75 -0.32
C ILE A 504 8.33 18.65 -1.32
N ALA A 505 9.07 18.98 -2.36
CA ALA A 505 9.48 18.06 -3.42
C ALA A 505 8.32 17.26 -4.05
N CYS A 506 7.12 17.84 -4.07
CA CYS A 506 5.96 17.22 -4.69
C CYS A 506 5.99 17.42 -6.21
N SER A 507 5.40 16.48 -6.94
CA SER A 507 5.19 16.55 -8.38
C SER A 507 3.70 16.55 -8.71
N ALA A 508 3.27 17.48 -9.56
CA ALA A 508 1.93 17.51 -10.11
C ALA A 508 2.02 17.62 -11.63
N HIS A 509 1.24 16.79 -12.36
CA HIS A 509 1.38 16.72 -13.81
C HIS A 509 0.19 16.11 -14.53
N ASN A 510 0.05 16.40 -15.82
CA ASN A 510 -0.91 15.76 -16.71
C ASN A 510 -2.37 15.82 -16.19
N SER A 511 -2.86 16.98 -15.74
CA SER A 511 -4.27 17.14 -15.39
C SER A 511 -5.17 16.67 -16.55
N ALA A 512 -6.17 15.86 -16.24
CA ALA A 512 -7.12 15.27 -17.17
C ALA A 512 -8.44 16.04 -17.26
N ALA A 513 -8.49 17.28 -16.78
CA ALA A 513 -9.64 18.18 -16.95
C ALA A 513 -10.01 18.30 -18.44
N ASP A 514 -11.30 18.49 -18.75
CA ASP A 514 -11.74 18.64 -20.14
C ASP A 514 -11.42 20.06 -20.65
N SER A 515 -11.58 21.06 -19.81
CA SER A 515 -11.24 22.46 -20.11
C SER A 515 -9.75 22.73 -19.87
N ASP A 516 -9.06 23.31 -20.86
CA ASP A 516 -7.66 23.73 -20.71
C ASP A 516 -7.47 24.78 -19.60
N LEU A 517 -8.50 25.55 -19.28
CA LEU A 517 -8.47 26.51 -18.16
C LEU A 517 -8.52 25.83 -16.79
N ARG A 518 -8.82 24.52 -16.74
CA ARG A 518 -8.88 23.69 -15.54
C ARG A 518 -7.76 22.64 -15.50
N LYS A 519 -6.97 22.52 -16.55
CA LYS A 519 -5.76 21.68 -16.58
C LYS A 519 -4.64 22.37 -15.81
N ILE A 520 -4.73 22.27 -14.50
CA ILE A 520 -3.87 22.96 -13.52
C ILE A 520 -3.11 21.91 -12.70
N ASP A 521 -1.84 22.17 -12.44
CA ASP A 521 -1.06 21.30 -11.55
C ASP A 521 -1.26 21.69 -10.08
N TYR A 522 -1.06 22.96 -9.72
CA TYR A 522 -1.28 23.49 -8.37
C TYR A 522 -2.26 24.65 -8.38
N GLN A 523 -3.30 24.57 -7.56
CA GLN A 523 -4.24 25.68 -7.35
C GLN A 523 -4.29 26.05 -5.88
N ILE A 524 -4.23 27.36 -5.60
CA ILE A 524 -4.58 27.94 -4.30
C ILE A 524 -5.65 29.00 -4.50
N GLN A 525 -6.74 28.87 -3.77
CA GLN A 525 -7.84 29.83 -3.75
C GLN A 525 -8.04 30.37 -2.32
N ASP A 526 -7.85 31.67 -2.14
CA ASP A 526 -8.12 32.44 -0.90
C ASP A 526 -7.28 32.05 0.33
N GLY A 527 -6.35 31.09 0.22
CA GLY A 527 -5.50 30.57 1.29
C GLY A 527 -4.01 30.86 1.13
N THR A 528 -3.17 30.07 1.79
CA THR A 528 -1.70 30.16 1.69
C THR A 528 -1.11 28.80 1.29
N MET A 529 -0.30 28.82 0.22
CA MET A 529 0.42 27.63 -0.26
C MET A 529 1.92 27.91 -0.32
N TYR A 530 2.70 26.97 0.18
CA TYR A 530 4.16 26.94 0.04
C TYR A 530 4.56 25.80 -0.90
N LEU A 531 5.41 26.10 -1.89
CA LEU A 531 6.01 25.15 -2.83
C LEU A 531 7.53 25.19 -2.67
N TYR A 532 8.11 24.16 -2.04
CA TYR A 532 9.55 24.00 -1.87
C TYR A 532 10.06 22.89 -2.80
N LYS A 533 10.87 23.25 -3.79
CA LYS A 533 11.43 22.33 -4.79
C LYS A 533 10.41 21.41 -5.47
N CYS A 534 9.19 21.92 -5.62
CA CYS A 534 8.10 21.20 -6.30
C CYS A 534 8.23 21.28 -7.82
N LYS A 535 7.61 20.33 -8.50
CA LYS A 535 7.57 20.25 -9.97
C LYS A 535 6.14 20.28 -10.48
N ALA A 536 5.93 21.01 -11.56
CA ALA A 536 4.72 20.98 -12.38
C ALA A 536 5.12 20.62 -13.82
N GLU A 537 4.45 19.64 -14.42
CA GLU A 537 4.83 19.16 -15.75
C GLU A 537 3.59 18.83 -16.60
N ALA A 538 3.67 19.14 -17.88
CA ALA A 538 2.74 18.74 -18.92
C ALA A 538 1.29 19.27 -18.82
N SER A 539 0.87 19.93 -17.73
CA SER A 539 -0.41 20.67 -17.71
C SER A 539 -0.20 22.08 -18.27
N PRO A 540 -1.19 22.66 -18.99
CA PRO A 540 -1.09 24.02 -19.54
C PRO A 540 -0.85 25.10 -18.47
N ILE A 541 -1.35 24.88 -17.25
CA ILE A 541 -1.21 25.82 -16.13
C ILE A 541 -0.44 25.12 -15.00
N SER A 542 0.79 25.59 -14.74
CA SER A 542 1.58 25.07 -13.63
C SER A 542 1.01 25.47 -12.28
N VAL A 543 0.57 26.73 -12.15
CA VAL A 543 0.04 27.27 -10.89
C VAL A 543 -1.10 28.23 -11.18
N TYR A 544 -2.18 28.12 -10.42
CA TYR A 544 -3.28 29.08 -10.40
C TYR A 544 -3.48 29.64 -8.99
N VAL A 545 -3.23 30.94 -8.83
CA VAL A 545 -3.44 31.68 -7.57
C VAL A 545 -4.68 32.53 -7.73
N GLN A 546 -5.78 32.09 -7.11
CA GLN A 546 -7.11 32.68 -7.34
C GLN A 546 -7.63 33.33 -6.07
N LYS A 547 -8.05 34.59 -6.20
CA LYS A 547 -8.90 35.26 -5.23
C LYS A 547 -10.36 35.20 -5.68
N SER A 548 -11.25 34.69 -4.84
CA SER A 548 -12.69 34.77 -5.06
C SER A 548 -13.24 36.16 -4.66
N ALA A 549 -14.45 36.47 -5.11
CA ALA A 549 -15.04 37.80 -4.88
C ALA A 549 -15.12 38.18 -3.39
N ASP A 550 -15.51 37.22 -2.56
CA ASP A 550 -15.70 37.38 -1.10
C ASP A 550 -14.59 36.72 -0.28
N GLY A 551 -13.52 36.22 -0.93
CA GLY A 551 -12.45 35.51 -0.30
C GLY A 551 -11.32 36.37 0.24
N GLY A 552 -10.43 35.75 1.03
CA GLY A 552 -9.19 36.36 1.49
C GLY A 552 -8.20 36.61 0.33
N ALA A 553 -7.10 37.28 0.62
CA ALA A 553 -6.01 37.47 -0.35
C ALA A 553 -5.10 36.22 -0.38
N PRO A 554 -5.15 35.38 -1.43
CA PRO A 554 -4.31 34.18 -1.49
C PRO A 554 -2.84 34.55 -1.61
N THR A 555 -1.98 33.76 -0.98
CA THR A 555 -0.55 33.92 -1.10
C THR A 555 0.11 32.61 -1.48
N LEU A 556 0.86 32.63 -2.57
CA LEU A 556 1.76 31.57 -2.96
C LEU A 556 3.20 31.93 -2.59
N TYR A 557 3.84 31.07 -1.84
CA TYR A 557 5.29 31.12 -1.60
C TYR A 557 5.97 30.03 -2.42
N LYS A 558 7.05 30.37 -3.13
CA LYS A 558 7.81 29.38 -3.91
C LYS A 558 9.31 29.48 -3.64
N HIS A 559 9.95 28.31 -3.52
CA HIS A 559 11.38 28.14 -3.37
C HIS A 559 11.88 27.05 -4.32
N GLU A 560 12.81 27.40 -5.22
CA GLU A 560 13.45 26.48 -6.19
C GLU A 560 12.49 25.50 -6.93
N SER A 561 11.23 25.87 -7.07
CA SER A 561 10.23 25.02 -7.72
C SER A 561 10.23 25.21 -9.23
N THR A 562 10.15 24.11 -9.97
CA THR A 562 10.11 24.07 -11.44
C THR A 562 8.65 24.15 -11.91
N LEU A 563 8.25 25.32 -12.42
CA LEU A 563 6.90 25.65 -12.84
C LEU A 563 6.93 26.23 -14.26
N PRO A 564 7.14 25.38 -15.30
CA PRO A 564 7.56 25.81 -16.63
C PRO A 564 6.43 26.47 -17.44
N ASN A 565 5.16 26.13 -17.13
CA ASN A 565 4.02 26.60 -17.89
C ASN A 565 3.38 27.84 -17.26
N THR A 566 2.22 28.26 -17.77
CA THR A 566 1.53 29.46 -17.31
C THR A 566 1.33 29.48 -15.79
N ASN A 567 1.72 30.60 -15.17
CA ASN A 567 1.36 30.89 -13.78
C ASN A 567 0.28 31.97 -13.82
N SER A 568 -0.99 31.58 -13.55
CA SER A 568 -2.12 32.48 -13.57
C SER A 568 -2.37 33.07 -12.18
N VAL A 569 -2.39 34.40 -12.08
CA VAL A 569 -2.57 35.11 -10.80
C VAL A 569 -3.68 36.14 -10.98
N THR A 570 -4.73 36.03 -10.17
CA THR A 570 -5.84 37.01 -10.19
C THR A 570 -5.48 38.27 -9.40
N ASP A 571 -6.23 39.36 -9.66
CA ASP A 571 -6.06 40.63 -8.93
C ASP A 571 -6.26 40.41 -7.41
N GLY A 572 -5.39 41.00 -6.61
CA GLY A 572 -5.39 40.87 -5.16
C GLY A 572 -4.77 39.59 -4.62
N ALA A 573 -4.29 38.70 -5.50
CA ALA A 573 -3.47 37.55 -5.12
C ALA A 573 -1.96 37.91 -5.10
N THR A 574 -1.16 37.20 -4.33
CA THR A 574 0.26 37.50 -4.16
C THR A 574 1.12 36.25 -4.42
N VAL A 575 2.24 36.45 -5.12
CA VAL A 575 3.29 35.42 -5.29
C VAL A 575 4.59 35.95 -4.70
N LYS A 576 5.21 35.17 -3.82
CA LYS A 576 6.47 35.49 -3.14
C LYS A 576 7.50 34.36 -3.32
N THR A 577 8.77 34.72 -3.22
CA THR A 577 9.89 33.75 -3.05
C THR A 577 10.28 33.73 -1.58
N PHE A 578 10.63 32.58 -1.04
CA PHE A 578 11.05 32.43 0.36
C PHE A 578 12.29 31.55 0.46
#